data_a6b479aacfe772c4105179061fd3aafc
#
_entry.id   a6b479aacfe772c4105179061fd3aafc
#
_cell.length_a   1.000
_cell.length_b   1.000
_cell.length_c   1.000
_cell.angle_alpha   90.00
_cell.angle_beta   90.00
_cell.angle_gamma   90.00
#
_symmetry.space_group_name_H-M   'P 1'
#
loop_
_entity.id
_entity.type
_entity.pdbx_description
1 polymer ?
#
loop_
_entity_poly.entity_id
_entity_poly.type
_entity_poly.pdbx_seq_one_letter_code
_entity_poly.pdbx_strand_id
1 'polypeptide(L)'
;MGGLTRRAFLATVAGLSAAWALPRDAVAMLLTEAAQPSDAPSTLQQTIRIGSVQKGSYRTLAPAAGEAYYPRIDLLREIPDPGRSERRRSLAYIAHLSDMHIIDAQSPARLEPMIAQDHSLWAGCFRPQDTLTTHVGAAMVQAIAALRTSPVTGAPMSAAFVTGDSTDMLSHLETRWYIDLLDGTPVVPNSGRAGVYDGVQAWPEATYAYHPEDPGNDQWGTYGFPAVPGLLDAAVTHEVVSGGLPVPWFSVYGNHDVTYLGTLGVPPGLRAFAVGDRKASEWWATAGSYVGQWAAATSVLGQVVQAATTNLGVPLGMRAVTSDPERRMLERQQFMEEHLTTSQDPGPVGHGFTPEAIASGRTYWSTDLGPFARAFGLDTCNWVAGPDGALPQDQLDWLTGELDRCQQEQRLALLFSHHNSYTLENDAQLATEPQRLVHSEEFIATMLRYPCVIAWINGHTHINTITAHRREDGIGGFWELTTASCIDFPQQQQVIDVVDNRDGSLSLFATTLDHAGPAKWDGDLSVLGLASLSRELSANDWVEEPPMRLGSELDRNVELLLPAPFDTGAYDPAVWERSRANDVARLAAWESGWSS
;
A
#
# COMPACT_ATOMS: atom_id res chain seq x y z
N MET A 1 -22.89 17.03 9.95
CA MET A 1 -23.34 15.63 10.05
C MET A 1 -22.13 14.87 10.57
N GLY A 2 -22.28 14.09 11.62
CA GLY A 2 -21.13 13.50 12.32
C GLY A 2 -20.42 12.48 11.46
N GLY A 3 -19.14 12.71 11.23
CA GLY A 3 -18.25 11.72 10.62
C GLY A 3 -18.28 10.43 11.44
N LEU A 4 -18.38 9.30 10.74
CA LEU A 4 -18.25 7.99 11.35
C LEU A 4 -16.87 7.92 12.02
N THR A 5 -16.82 7.57 13.29
CA THR A 5 -15.55 7.32 13.95
C THR A 5 -14.88 6.12 13.28
N ARG A 6 -13.55 6.03 13.31
CA ARG A 6 -12.75 4.88 12.77
C ARG A 6 -13.34 3.53 13.22
N ARG A 7 -13.84 3.44 14.46
CA ARG A 7 -14.56 2.26 14.98
C ARG A 7 -15.89 1.98 14.28
N ALA A 8 -16.67 3.01 13.96
CA ALA A 8 -17.94 2.84 13.24
C ALA A 8 -17.70 2.42 11.80
N PHE A 9 -16.65 2.94 11.16
CA PHE A 9 -16.19 2.54 9.83
C PHE A 9 -15.80 1.05 9.81
N LEU A 10 -14.92 0.62 10.71
CA LEU A 10 -14.47 -0.78 10.79
C LEU A 10 -15.62 -1.76 11.05
N ALA A 11 -16.61 -1.36 11.88
CA ALA A 11 -17.80 -2.16 12.12
C ALA A 11 -18.74 -2.25 10.89
N THR A 12 -18.76 -1.22 10.04
CA THR A 12 -19.57 -1.18 8.82
C THR A 12 -18.94 -2.06 7.72
N VAL A 13 -17.61 -2.04 7.58
CA VAL A 13 -16.89 -2.89 6.62
C VAL A 13 -17.09 -4.38 6.93
N ALA A 14 -17.01 -4.78 8.19
CA ALA A 14 -17.28 -6.15 8.60
C ALA A 14 -18.72 -6.62 8.38
N GLY A 15 -19.68 -5.69 8.31
CA GLY A 15 -21.11 -5.99 8.13
C GLY A 15 -21.57 -6.10 6.68
N LEU A 16 -20.89 -5.45 5.73
CA LEU A 16 -21.33 -5.39 4.33
C LEU A 16 -20.89 -6.59 3.49
N SER A 17 -19.81 -7.27 3.85
CA SER A 17 -19.30 -8.45 3.14
C SER A 17 -20.16 -9.73 3.32
N ALA A 18 -21.09 -9.74 4.27
CA ALA A 18 -21.88 -10.95 4.60
C ALA A 18 -23.15 -11.16 3.75
N ALA A 19 -23.52 -10.24 2.84
CA ALA A 19 -24.89 -10.24 2.29
C ALA A 19 -25.12 -11.17 1.09
N TRP A 20 -24.09 -11.74 0.42
CA TRP A 20 -24.24 -12.49 -0.83
C TRP A 20 -23.30 -13.70 -0.99
N ALA A 21 -22.92 -14.36 0.10
CA ALA A 21 -22.16 -15.60 0.00
C ALA A 21 -23.01 -16.68 -0.69
N LEU A 22 -22.42 -17.35 -1.67
CA LEU A 22 -23.02 -18.55 -2.26
C LEU A 22 -23.32 -19.59 -1.17
N PRO A 23 -24.37 -20.42 -1.36
CA PRO A 23 -24.55 -21.61 -0.52
C PRO A 23 -23.26 -22.44 -0.50
N ARG A 24 -22.87 -22.97 0.64
CA ARG A 24 -21.63 -23.76 0.81
C ARG A 24 -21.46 -24.86 -0.23
N ASP A 25 -22.57 -25.46 -0.69
CA ASP A 25 -22.55 -26.53 -1.70
C ASP A 25 -22.17 -25.99 -3.10
N ALA A 26 -22.59 -24.76 -3.45
CA ALA A 26 -22.19 -24.12 -4.70
C ALA A 26 -20.72 -23.67 -4.67
N VAL A 27 -20.22 -23.22 -3.53
CA VAL A 27 -18.80 -22.92 -3.30
C VAL A 27 -17.97 -24.19 -3.42
N ALA A 28 -18.41 -25.31 -2.84
CA ALA A 28 -17.73 -26.59 -2.93
C ALA A 28 -17.59 -27.08 -4.39
N MET A 29 -18.61 -26.89 -5.23
CA MET A 29 -18.53 -27.21 -6.67
C MET A 29 -17.52 -26.34 -7.42
N LEU A 30 -17.37 -25.08 -7.04
CA LEU A 30 -16.40 -24.16 -7.64
C LEU A 30 -14.97 -24.38 -7.12
N LEU A 31 -14.82 -24.81 -5.87
CA LEU A 31 -13.52 -25.09 -5.24
C LEU A 31 -12.86 -26.38 -5.74
N THR A 32 -13.62 -27.35 -6.26
CA THR A 32 -13.04 -28.59 -6.85
C THR A 32 -12.17 -28.32 -8.09
N GLU A 33 -12.22 -27.11 -8.62
CA GLU A 33 -11.43 -26.67 -9.78
C GLU A 33 -10.26 -25.73 -9.42
N ALA A 34 -9.91 -25.62 -8.12
CA ALA A 34 -8.80 -24.78 -7.69
C ALA A 34 -7.52 -25.15 -8.47
N ALA A 35 -6.89 -24.13 -9.04
CA ALA A 35 -5.62 -24.28 -9.76
C ALA A 35 -4.59 -25.01 -8.88
N GLN A 36 -3.72 -25.81 -9.51
CA GLN A 36 -2.60 -26.44 -8.79
C GLN A 36 -1.71 -25.32 -8.22
N PRO A 37 -1.37 -25.38 -6.92
CA PRO A 37 -0.45 -24.42 -6.35
C PRO A 37 0.88 -24.43 -7.11
N SER A 38 1.45 -23.27 -7.40
CA SER A 38 2.83 -23.20 -7.87
C SER A 38 3.79 -23.64 -6.75
N ASP A 39 5.00 -24.08 -7.10
CA ASP A 39 6.02 -24.42 -6.09
C ASP A 39 6.56 -23.16 -5.35
N ALA A 40 6.19 -21.97 -5.80
CA ALA A 40 6.58 -20.70 -5.17
C ALA A 40 5.75 -20.46 -3.89
N PRO A 41 6.37 -20.04 -2.80
CA PRO A 41 5.69 -19.82 -1.53
C PRO A 41 4.69 -18.66 -1.65
N SER A 42 3.44 -18.91 -1.31
CA SER A 42 2.37 -17.91 -1.20
C SER A 42 1.41 -18.33 -0.09
N THR A 43 0.46 -17.46 0.20
CA THR A 43 -0.60 -17.79 1.17
C THR A 43 -1.51 -18.93 0.72
N LEU A 44 -1.38 -19.39 -0.54
CA LEU A 44 -2.04 -20.64 -1.01
C LEU A 44 -1.46 -21.89 -0.34
N GLN A 45 -0.16 -21.91 -0.02
CA GLN A 45 0.52 -23.04 0.62
C GLN A 45 0.59 -22.87 2.12
N GLN A 46 0.93 -21.68 2.59
CA GLN A 46 1.11 -21.37 4.00
C GLN A 46 0.79 -19.91 4.26
N THR A 47 0.06 -19.62 5.29
CA THR A 47 -0.17 -18.27 5.80
C THR A 47 0.31 -18.15 7.24
N ILE A 48 0.09 -16.99 7.85
CA ILE A 48 0.56 -16.65 9.19
C ILE A 48 -0.64 -16.34 10.07
N ARG A 49 -0.60 -16.82 11.29
CA ARG A 49 -1.62 -16.52 12.31
C ARG A 49 -0.98 -16.00 13.59
N ILE A 50 -1.75 -15.20 14.32
CA ILE A 50 -1.42 -14.82 15.68
C ILE A 50 -1.46 -16.08 16.56
N GLY A 51 -0.34 -16.38 17.21
CA GLY A 51 -0.13 -17.59 18.00
C GLY A 51 -0.47 -17.41 19.48
N SER A 52 0.26 -18.16 20.33
CA SER A 52 0.05 -18.15 21.76
C SER A 52 0.64 -16.93 22.45
N VAL A 53 0.08 -16.56 23.60
CA VAL A 53 0.68 -15.56 24.50
C VAL A 53 2.04 -16.04 24.97
N GLN A 54 3.05 -15.21 24.87
CA GLN A 54 4.42 -15.48 25.33
C GLN A 54 4.69 -14.83 26.69
N LYS A 55 4.40 -13.53 26.83
CA LYS A 55 4.60 -12.77 28.05
C LYS A 55 3.57 -11.62 28.11
N GLY A 56 2.98 -11.37 29.26
CA GLY A 56 1.96 -10.31 29.38
C GLY A 56 0.79 -10.57 28.42
N SER A 57 0.55 -9.64 27.50
CA SER A 57 -0.42 -9.76 26.41
C SER A 57 0.24 -10.04 25.05
N TYR A 58 1.57 -10.00 24.96
CA TYR A 58 2.33 -10.19 23.72
C TYR A 58 2.22 -11.63 23.21
N ARG A 59 1.96 -11.76 21.91
CA ARG A 59 1.77 -13.03 21.21
C ARG A 59 2.83 -13.22 20.14
N THR A 60 3.36 -14.44 20.03
CA THR A 60 4.19 -14.81 18.88
C THR A 60 3.31 -15.08 17.66
N LEU A 61 3.92 -15.06 16.49
CA LEU A 61 3.29 -15.53 15.26
C LEU A 61 3.58 -17.02 15.06
N ALA A 62 2.75 -17.66 14.25
CA ALA A 62 2.90 -19.07 13.90
C ALA A 62 2.43 -19.31 12.46
N PRO A 63 3.05 -20.26 11.75
CA PRO A 63 2.55 -20.69 10.46
C PRO A 63 1.17 -21.31 10.60
N ALA A 64 0.34 -21.13 9.58
CA ALA A 64 -0.98 -21.73 9.43
C ALA A 64 -1.10 -22.40 8.05
N ALA A 65 -2.11 -23.27 7.89
CA ALA A 65 -2.40 -23.84 6.58
C ALA A 65 -2.71 -22.74 5.56
N GLY A 66 -2.32 -22.97 4.32
CA GLY A 66 -2.64 -22.08 3.22
C GLY A 66 -4.14 -22.02 2.94
N GLU A 67 -4.55 -20.99 2.25
CA GLU A 67 -5.95 -20.68 1.91
C GLU A 67 -6.15 -20.85 0.40
N ALA A 68 -7.05 -21.73 0.00
CA ALA A 68 -7.43 -21.88 -1.41
C ALA A 68 -8.19 -20.64 -1.92
N TYR A 69 -8.26 -20.48 -3.23
CA TYR A 69 -9.08 -19.42 -3.81
C TYR A 69 -10.57 -19.58 -3.47
N TYR A 70 -11.18 -18.48 -3.03
CA TYR A 70 -12.62 -18.40 -2.84
C TYR A 70 -13.25 -17.75 -4.10
N PRO A 71 -14.13 -18.48 -4.85
CA PRO A 71 -14.76 -17.92 -6.02
C PRO A 71 -15.89 -16.96 -5.64
N ARG A 72 -15.84 -15.74 -6.19
CA ARG A 72 -16.86 -14.70 -6.02
C ARG A 72 -17.55 -14.42 -7.35
N ILE A 73 -18.84 -14.64 -7.41
CA ILE A 73 -19.70 -14.45 -8.60
C ILE A 73 -20.64 -13.26 -8.46
N ASP A 74 -20.34 -12.35 -7.57
CA ASP A 74 -21.19 -11.19 -7.26
C ASP A 74 -21.61 -10.39 -8.51
N LEU A 75 -20.79 -10.36 -9.54
CA LEU A 75 -21.04 -9.61 -10.79
C LEU A 75 -21.62 -10.47 -11.92
N LEU A 76 -21.88 -11.77 -11.67
CA LEU A 76 -22.49 -12.68 -12.63
C LEU A 76 -23.95 -12.96 -12.28
N ARG A 77 -24.75 -13.35 -13.28
CA ARG A 77 -26.10 -13.91 -13.07
C ARG A 77 -26.12 -15.41 -13.00
N GLU A 78 -25.20 -16.04 -13.70
CA GLU A 78 -25.17 -17.49 -13.89
C GLU A 78 -23.88 -18.07 -13.30
N ILE A 79 -23.92 -19.32 -12.90
CA ILE A 79 -22.73 -20.05 -12.46
C ILE A 79 -21.82 -20.22 -13.69
N PRO A 80 -20.53 -19.86 -13.61
CA PRO A 80 -19.60 -20.00 -14.73
C PRO A 80 -19.41 -21.46 -15.14
N ASP A 81 -19.01 -21.69 -16.40
CA ASP A 81 -18.77 -23.03 -16.94
C ASP A 81 -17.71 -23.78 -16.10
N PRO A 82 -18.00 -24.98 -15.58
CA PRO A 82 -17.03 -25.79 -14.84
C PRO A 82 -15.74 -26.07 -15.60
N GLY A 83 -15.79 -26.29 -16.91
CA GLY A 83 -14.61 -26.56 -17.73
C GLY A 83 -13.77 -25.34 -18.10
N ARG A 84 -14.02 -24.15 -17.53
CA ARG A 84 -13.28 -22.92 -17.83
C ARG A 84 -11.80 -23.03 -17.45
N SER A 85 -11.46 -23.77 -16.41
CA SER A 85 -10.09 -23.98 -15.94
C SER A 85 -9.16 -24.55 -17.02
N GLU A 86 -9.68 -25.40 -17.90
CA GLU A 86 -8.91 -26.03 -18.98
C GLU A 86 -8.66 -25.08 -20.16
N ARG A 87 -9.41 -23.97 -20.26
CA ARG A 87 -9.38 -23.03 -21.39
C ARG A 87 -8.81 -21.67 -21.05
N ARG A 88 -8.55 -21.43 -19.79
CA ARG A 88 -8.06 -20.15 -19.24
C ARG A 88 -6.83 -19.63 -19.98
N ARG A 89 -6.80 -18.32 -20.18
CA ARG A 89 -5.66 -17.61 -20.74
C ARG A 89 -5.45 -16.31 -19.98
N SER A 90 -4.26 -16.13 -19.41
CA SER A 90 -3.87 -14.87 -18.79
C SER A 90 -3.81 -13.76 -19.84
N LEU A 91 -4.39 -12.62 -19.54
CA LEU A 91 -4.30 -11.38 -20.32
C LEU A 91 -3.26 -10.44 -19.74
N ALA A 92 -3.07 -10.46 -18.41
CA ALA A 92 -2.03 -9.74 -17.69
C ALA A 92 -1.85 -10.37 -16.30
N TYR A 93 -0.62 -10.54 -15.86
CA TYR A 93 -0.29 -10.93 -14.50
C TYR A 93 0.56 -9.85 -13.86
N ILE A 94 0.10 -9.28 -12.76
CA ILE A 94 0.69 -8.09 -12.14
C ILE A 94 0.93 -8.28 -10.65
N ALA A 95 1.91 -7.54 -10.10
CA ALA A 95 2.02 -7.33 -8.66
C ALA A 95 1.38 -5.99 -8.26
N HIS A 96 0.82 -5.95 -7.07
CA HIS A 96 0.29 -4.76 -6.45
C HIS A 96 0.87 -4.60 -5.05
N LEU A 97 1.52 -3.45 -4.83
CA LEU A 97 2.05 -3.00 -3.54
C LEU A 97 1.32 -1.72 -3.14
N SER A 98 1.17 -1.50 -1.83
CA SER A 98 0.61 -0.27 -1.27
C SER A 98 1.17 -0.01 0.12
N ASP A 99 1.13 1.24 0.55
CA ASP A 99 1.34 1.62 1.94
C ASP A 99 2.65 1.02 2.50
N MET A 100 3.75 1.25 1.77
CA MET A 100 5.08 0.76 2.19
C MET A 100 5.60 1.52 3.41
N HIS A 101 5.25 2.81 3.53
CA HIS A 101 5.67 3.67 4.63
C HIS A 101 7.14 3.48 4.97
N ILE A 102 8.02 3.73 4.01
CA ILE A 102 9.45 3.73 4.29
C ILE A 102 9.77 4.89 5.21
N ILE A 103 10.38 4.58 6.35
CA ILE A 103 10.54 5.51 7.49
C ILE A 103 12.01 5.79 7.79
N ASP A 104 12.37 7.08 7.88
CA ASP A 104 13.52 7.53 8.66
C ASP A 104 13.13 7.75 10.13
N ALA A 105 13.25 6.72 10.97
CA ALA A 105 12.90 6.76 12.38
C ALA A 105 13.75 7.74 13.21
N GLN A 106 14.82 8.29 12.63
CA GLN A 106 15.70 9.26 13.26
C GLN A 106 15.35 10.72 12.89
N SER A 107 14.45 10.92 11.91
CA SER A 107 14.10 12.26 11.43
C SER A 107 13.56 13.16 12.56
N PRO A 108 14.07 14.39 12.73
CA PRO A 108 13.49 15.37 13.63
C PRO A 108 12.02 15.69 13.35
N ALA A 109 11.60 15.57 12.11
CA ALA A 109 10.23 15.88 11.70
C ALA A 109 9.19 14.86 12.18
N ARG A 110 9.59 13.64 12.57
CA ARG A 110 8.66 12.71 13.20
C ARG A 110 8.26 13.21 14.57
N LEU A 111 6.96 13.24 14.84
CA LEU A 111 6.38 13.72 16.09
C LEU A 111 5.94 12.54 16.98
N GLU A 112 6.81 11.55 17.16
CA GLU A 112 6.54 10.34 17.95
C GLU A 112 6.01 10.65 19.36
N PRO A 113 6.45 11.72 20.06
CA PRO A 113 5.92 12.07 21.38
C PRO A 113 4.41 12.36 21.40
N MET A 114 3.80 12.64 20.24
CA MET A 114 2.37 12.91 20.13
C MET A 114 1.52 11.69 20.53
N ILE A 115 2.02 10.47 20.33
CA ILE A 115 1.30 9.24 20.70
C ILE A 115 1.00 9.19 22.21
N ALA A 116 1.82 9.82 23.04
CA ALA A 116 1.59 9.91 24.49
C ALA A 116 0.39 10.78 24.86
N GLN A 117 -0.07 11.65 23.95
CA GLN A 117 -1.20 12.54 24.19
C GLN A 117 -2.55 11.83 23.94
N ASP A 118 -2.64 11.07 22.86
CA ASP A 118 -3.80 10.27 22.51
C ASP A 118 -3.38 9.19 21.51
N HIS A 119 -3.37 7.94 21.96
CA HIS A 119 -2.91 6.81 21.14
C HIS A 119 -3.78 6.60 19.88
N SER A 120 -5.08 6.85 19.96
CA SER A 120 -5.98 6.61 18.83
C SER A 120 -5.90 7.72 17.77
N LEU A 121 -5.67 8.96 18.19
CA LEU A 121 -5.57 10.12 17.30
C LEU A 121 -4.20 10.16 16.59
N TRP A 122 -3.14 9.75 17.29
CA TRP A 122 -1.76 9.86 16.83
C TRP A 122 -1.10 8.50 16.58
N ALA A 123 -1.90 7.48 16.28
CA ALA A 123 -1.43 6.11 16.03
C ALA A 123 -0.30 6.06 14.98
N GLY A 124 -0.42 6.84 13.90
CA GLY A 124 0.59 6.91 12.85
C GLY A 124 1.91 7.61 13.23
N CYS A 125 1.99 8.30 14.39
CA CYS A 125 3.21 9.02 14.77
C CYS A 125 4.32 8.09 15.28
N PHE A 126 3.99 6.95 15.84
CA PHE A 126 4.95 5.96 16.35
C PHE A 126 4.37 4.56 16.32
N ARG A 127 5.15 3.63 15.81
CA ARG A 127 4.94 2.18 15.87
C ARG A 127 6.20 1.48 16.38
N PRO A 128 6.12 0.39 17.12
CA PRO A 128 7.31 -0.31 17.63
C PRO A 128 8.25 -0.82 16.54
N GLN A 129 7.74 -1.02 15.31
CA GLN A 129 8.47 -1.50 14.14
C GLN A 129 8.98 -0.41 13.19
N ASP A 130 8.86 0.88 13.51
CA ASP A 130 9.21 1.99 12.60
C ASP A 130 10.63 1.89 12.01
N THR A 131 11.61 1.39 12.78
CA THR A 131 13.00 1.21 12.31
C THR A 131 13.19 0.07 11.30
N LEU A 132 12.16 -0.74 11.04
CA LEU A 132 12.26 -1.99 10.28
C LEU A 132 11.55 -1.94 8.92
N THR A 133 11.01 -0.79 8.50
CA THR A 133 10.18 -0.69 7.29
C THR A 133 10.95 -1.01 6.01
N THR A 134 12.21 -0.59 5.89
CA THR A 134 13.09 -0.95 4.75
C THR A 134 13.33 -2.46 4.67
N HIS A 135 13.47 -3.15 5.81
CA HIS A 135 13.65 -4.59 5.89
C HIS A 135 12.40 -5.33 5.41
N VAL A 136 11.22 -4.85 5.82
CA VAL A 136 9.92 -5.37 5.33
C VAL A 136 9.77 -5.12 3.84
N GLY A 137 10.08 -3.90 3.36
CA GLY A 137 10.04 -3.56 1.94
C GLY A 137 10.91 -4.49 1.10
N ALA A 138 12.16 -4.73 1.51
CA ALA A 138 13.05 -5.67 0.84
C ALA A 138 12.51 -7.10 0.84
N ALA A 139 12.01 -7.58 1.98
CA ALA A 139 11.43 -8.91 2.10
C ALA A 139 10.15 -9.07 1.25
N MET A 140 9.37 -7.99 1.05
CA MET A 140 8.20 -8.00 0.18
C MET A 140 8.61 -8.05 -1.31
N VAL A 141 9.61 -7.28 -1.72
CA VAL A 141 10.16 -7.35 -3.08
C VAL A 141 10.65 -8.77 -3.39
N GLN A 142 11.35 -9.42 -2.45
CA GLN A 142 11.79 -10.81 -2.61
C GLN A 142 10.61 -11.79 -2.74
N ALA A 143 9.52 -11.60 -1.98
CA ALA A 143 8.33 -12.45 -2.09
C ALA A 143 7.65 -12.29 -3.46
N ILE A 144 7.54 -11.07 -3.98
CA ILE A 144 7.01 -10.80 -5.32
C ILE A 144 7.90 -11.43 -6.40
N ALA A 145 9.21 -11.28 -6.28
CA ALA A 145 10.17 -11.88 -7.21
C ALA A 145 10.10 -13.42 -7.22
N ALA A 146 9.81 -14.04 -6.08
CA ALA A 146 9.58 -15.48 -6.00
C ALA A 146 8.28 -15.92 -6.73
N LEU A 147 7.26 -15.06 -6.78
CA LEU A 147 5.99 -15.29 -7.50
C LEU A 147 5.93 -14.61 -8.87
N ARG A 148 7.06 -14.48 -9.56
CA ARG A 148 7.15 -13.86 -10.89
C ARG A 148 6.38 -14.58 -11.99
N THR A 149 5.82 -15.74 -11.69
CA THR A 149 4.89 -16.48 -12.56
C THR A 149 3.58 -16.77 -11.84
N SER A 150 2.45 -16.60 -12.55
CA SER A 150 1.13 -16.80 -11.99
C SER A 150 0.95 -18.21 -11.42
N PRO A 151 0.48 -18.35 -10.18
CA PRO A 151 0.16 -19.65 -9.59
C PRO A 151 -1.06 -20.31 -10.25
N VAL A 152 -1.82 -19.58 -11.07
CA VAL A 152 -3.04 -20.07 -11.74
C VAL A 152 -2.76 -20.52 -13.16
N THR A 153 -2.12 -19.65 -13.95
CA THR A 153 -1.96 -19.85 -15.40
C THR A 153 -0.51 -20.11 -15.82
N GLY A 154 0.45 -19.94 -14.91
CA GLY A 154 1.87 -19.98 -15.23
C GLY A 154 2.32 -18.82 -16.14
N ALA A 155 1.51 -17.77 -16.27
CA ALA A 155 1.87 -16.60 -17.05
C ALA A 155 3.01 -15.83 -16.37
N PRO A 156 3.98 -15.28 -17.14
CA PRO A 156 5.00 -14.41 -16.59
C PRO A 156 4.38 -13.10 -16.10
N MET A 157 4.95 -12.52 -15.02
CA MET A 157 4.55 -11.20 -14.54
C MET A 157 4.87 -10.12 -15.60
N SER A 158 3.94 -9.18 -15.78
CA SER A 158 4.04 -8.12 -16.79
C SER A 158 4.50 -6.79 -16.20
N ALA A 159 4.00 -6.44 -15.02
CA ALA A 159 4.29 -5.17 -14.35
C ALA A 159 3.99 -5.27 -12.85
N ALA A 160 4.46 -4.27 -12.10
CA ALA A 160 4.08 -4.03 -10.72
C ALA A 160 3.53 -2.61 -10.57
N PHE A 161 2.61 -2.42 -9.63
CA PHE A 161 1.96 -1.14 -9.35
C PHE A 161 2.04 -0.84 -7.87
N VAL A 162 2.45 0.39 -7.53
CA VAL A 162 2.51 0.90 -6.16
C VAL A 162 1.46 1.97 -5.99
N THR A 163 0.50 1.73 -5.09
CA THR A 163 -0.66 2.60 -4.92
C THR A 163 -0.51 3.60 -3.77
N GLY A 164 0.68 4.19 -3.65
CA GLY A 164 0.92 5.32 -2.76
C GLY A 164 1.32 4.95 -1.33
N ASP A 165 1.49 5.97 -0.51
CA ASP A 165 2.07 5.92 0.83
C ASP A 165 3.39 5.13 0.82
N SER A 166 4.22 5.50 -0.15
CA SER A 166 5.55 4.93 -0.35
C SER A 166 6.51 5.36 0.75
N THR A 167 6.38 6.64 1.16
CA THR A 167 7.10 7.27 2.25
C THR A 167 6.16 7.59 3.41
N ASP A 168 6.71 7.84 4.60
CA ASP A 168 5.89 8.23 5.75
C ASP A 168 5.88 9.75 5.99
N MET A 169 6.95 10.43 5.59
CA MET A 169 7.17 11.85 5.88
C MET A 169 7.52 12.69 4.64
N LEU A 170 7.22 12.21 3.44
CA LEU A 170 7.56 12.87 2.17
C LEU A 170 9.01 13.38 2.08
N SER A 171 9.95 12.75 2.75
CA SER A 171 11.35 13.15 2.72
C SER A 171 12.08 12.59 1.50
N HIS A 172 13.10 13.33 1.04
CA HIS A 172 13.96 12.85 -0.05
C HIS A 172 14.61 11.52 0.29
N LEU A 173 15.10 11.37 1.53
CA LEU A 173 15.79 10.16 1.96
C LEU A 173 14.86 8.92 1.92
N GLU A 174 13.65 9.04 2.45
CA GLU A 174 12.66 7.96 2.42
C GLU A 174 12.26 7.62 0.97
N THR A 175 12.07 8.66 0.11
CA THR A 175 11.76 8.49 -1.31
C THR A 175 12.88 7.74 -2.04
N ARG A 176 14.17 8.06 -1.74
CA ARG A 176 15.29 7.34 -2.33
C ARG A 176 15.35 5.89 -1.85
N TRP A 177 15.21 5.63 -0.56
CA TRP A 177 15.17 4.27 -0.04
C TRP A 177 14.06 3.43 -0.66
N TYR A 178 12.87 4.03 -0.83
CA TYR A 178 11.73 3.40 -1.49
C TYR A 178 12.07 3.01 -2.94
N ILE A 179 12.53 3.97 -3.75
CA ILE A 179 12.86 3.73 -5.17
C ILE A 179 14.01 2.72 -5.27
N ASP A 180 15.06 2.89 -4.48
CA ASP A 180 16.24 2.03 -4.48
C ASP A 180 15.89 0.57 -4.12
N LEU A 181 14.97 0.35 -3.15
CA LEU A 181 14.48 -0.99 -2.84
C LEU A 181 13.77 -1.63 -4.04
N LEU A 182 12.92 -0.89 -4.75
CA LEU A 182 12.17 -1.44 -5.88
C LEU A 182 13.05 -1.65 -7.11
N ASP A 183 14.08 -0.82 -7.30
CA ASP A 183 15.07 -0.94 -8.39
C ASP A 183 16.20 -1.93 -8.07
N GLY A 184 16.27 -2.42 -6.83
CA GLY A 184 17.31 -3.38 -6.41
C GLY A 184 18.65 -2.77 -6.03
N THR A 185 18.71 -1.45 -5.87
CA THR A 185 19.89 -0.76 -5.32
C THR A 185 19.97 -1.03 -3.81
N PRO A 186 21.13 -1.42 -3.26
CA PRO A 186 21.29 -1.62 -1.82
C PRO A 186 21.03 -0.35 -1.02
N VAL A 187 20.33 -0.49 0.11
CA VAL A 187 19.97 0.60 1.02
C VAL A 187 20.59 0.35 2.39
N VAL A 188 21.22 1.37 2.97
CA VAL A 188 21.55 1.41 4.40
C VAL A 188 20.58 2.39 5.06
N PRO A 189 19.59 1.92 5.86
CA PRO A 189 18.53 2.78 6.39
C PRO A 189 19.01 3.60 7.61
N ASN A 190 20.03 4.42 7.39
CA ASN A 190 20.64 5.28 8.40
C ASN A 190 20.68 6.72 7.92
N SER A 191 20.29 7.65 8.77
CA SER A 191 20.37 9.09 8.54
C SER A 191 21.20 9.76 9.65
N GLY A 192 21.72 10.96 9.39
CA GLY A 192 22.55 11.68 10.35
C GLY A 192 23.93 11.06 10.54
N ARG A 193 24.24 10.52 11.73
CA ARG A 193 25.55 9.94 12.02
C ARG A 193 25.62 8.48 11.56
N ALA A 194 26.51 8.21 10.62
CA ALA A 194 26.67 6.88 10.06
C ALA A 194 26.92 5.81 11.14
N GLY A 195 26.17 4.70 11.06
CA GLY A 195 26.31 3.54 11.94
C GLY A 195 25.84 3.76 13.38
N VAL A 196 25.03 4.78 13.64
CA VAL A 196 24.49 5.06 14.96
C VAL A 196 23.01 5.39 14.86
N TYR A 197 22.18 4.67 15.61
CA TYR A 197 20.79 5.04 15.78
C TYR A 197 20.66 6.20 16.79
N ASP A 198 20.05 7.29 16.36
CA ASP A 198 19.84 8.49 17.18
C ASP A 198 18.36 8.93 17.14
N GLY A 199 17.49 8.08 17.67
CA GLY A 199 16.05 8.27 17.70
C GLY A 199 15.42 7.86 19.04
N VAL A 200 14.11 8.05 19.16
CA VAL A 200 13.36 7.90 20.41
C VAL A 200 13.45 6.51 21.04
N GLN A 201 13.63 5.45 20.26
CA GLN A 201 13.75 4.09 20.78
C GLN A 201 15.07 3.83 21.55
N ALA A 202 16.06 4.74 21.41
CA ALA A 202 17.28 4.71 22.20
C ALA A 202 17.27 5.69 23.40
N TRP A 203 16.20 6.45 23.61
CA TRP A 203 16.15 7.49 24.63
C TRP A 203 15.32 7.06 25.85
N PRO A 204 15.93 6.73 27.01
CA PRO A 204 15.22 6.17 28.16
C PRO A 204 14.07 7.04 28.71
N GLU A 205 14.11 8.36 28.47
CA GLU A 205 13.04 9.28 28.84
C GLU A 205 11.81 9.19 27.93
N ALA A 206 11.93 8.68 26.71
CA ALA A 206 10.84 8.52 25.77
C ALA A 206 9.99 7.27 26.08
N THR A 207 9.38 7.22 27.26
CA THR A 207 8.65 6.04 27.78
C THR A 207 7.41 5.66 26.95
N TYR A 208 6.99 6.50 26.01
CA TYR A 208 5.96 6.22 25.01
C TYR A 208 6.48 5.37 23.85
N ALA A 209 7.80 5.29 23.64
CA ALA A 209 8.44 4.50 22.62
C ALA A 209 8.81 3.11 23.13
N TYR A 210 8.86 2.13 22.22
CA TYR A 210 9.43 0.81 22.50
C TYR A 210 10.95 0.88 22.51
N HIS A 211 11.55 0.45 23.63
CA HIS A 211 13.00 0.38 23.81
C HIS A 211 13.49 -1.06 23.68
N PRO A 212 13.91 -1.53 22.52
CA PRO A 212 14.24 -2.94 22.31
C PRO A 212 15.46 -3.41 23.13
N GLU A 213 16.38 -2.51 23.49
CA GLU A 213 17.53 -2.85 24.32
C GLU A 213 17.15 -3.13 25.79
N ASP A 214 16.18 -2.39 26.32
CA ASP A 214 15.66 -2.55 27.70
C ASP A 214 14.21 -2.05 27.81
N PRO A 215 13.22 -2.87 27.41
CA PRO A 215 11.82 -2.45 27.43
C PRO A 215 11.19 -2.43 28.84
N GLY A 216 11.97 -2.65 29.88
CA GLY A 216 11.46 -2.78 31.25
C GLY A 216 10.76 -1.53 31.81
N ASN A 217 11.05 -0.34 31.27
CA ASN A 217 10.56 0.94 31.76
C ASN A 217 9.56 1.64 30.80
N ASP A 218 9.27 1.04 29.66
CA ASP A 218 8.30 1.57 28.70
C ASP A 218 6.94 0.86 28.78
N GLN A 219 5.94 1.46 28.12
CA GLN A 219 4.59 0.86 28.09
C GLN A 219 4.54 -0.45 27.30
N TRP A 220 5.41 -0.62 26.29
CA TRP A 220 5.49 -1.80 25.42
C TRP A 220 6.03 -3.00 26.19
N GLY A 221 7.11 -2.81 26.96
CA GLY A 221 7.63 -3.84 27.85
C GLY A 221 6.65 -4.28 28.93
N THR A 222 5.83 -3.34 29.44
CA THR A 222 4.72 -3.65 30.34
C THR A 222 3.67 -4.53 29.67
N TYR A 223 3.36 -4.30 28.38
CA TYR A 223 2.48 -5.16 27.58
C TYR A 223 3.08 -6.55 27.32
N GLY A 224 4.40 -6.66 27.35
CA GLY A 224 5.13 -7.92 27.15
C GLY A 224 6.08 -7.97 25.97
N PHE A 225 6.31 -6.85 25.31
CA PHE A 225 7.26 -6.76 24.18
C PHE A 225 8.63 -7.26 24.57
N PRO A 226 9.35 -7.98 23.69
CA PRO A 226 10.63 -8.62 24.02
C PRO A 226 11.76 -7.60 24.17
N ALA A 227 12.78 -7.95 24.95
CA ALA A 227 14.09 -7.33 24.82
C ALA A 227 14.80 -7.95 23.61
N VAL A 228 15.36 -7.11 22.74
CA VAL A 228 16.06 -7.52 21.52
C VAL A 228 17.36 -6.72 21.43
N PRO A 229 18.38 -7.08 22.23
CA PRO A 229 19.67 -6.40 22.23
C PRO A 229 20.32 -6.42 20.86
N GLY A 230 20.80 -5.26 20.41
CA GLY A 230 21.42 -5.07 19.10
C GLY A 230 20.45 -4.81 17.95
N LEU A 231 19.13 -4.71 18.22
CA LEU A 231 18.13 -4.43 17.17
C LEU A 231 18.39 -3.09 16.50
N LEU A 232 18.56 -2.02 17.27
CA LEU A 232 18.73 -0.67 16.71
C LEU A 232 20.00 -0.55 15.89
N ASP A 233 21.10 -1.16 16.35
CA ASP A 233 22.33 -1.22 15.57
C ASP A 233 22.14 -2.00 14.27
N ALA A 234 21.54 -3.19 14.33
CA ALA A 234 21.28 -4.01 13.16
C ALA A 234 20.37 -3.28 12.15
N ALA A 235 19.30 -2.62 12.64
CA ALA A 235 18.34 -1.90 11.81
C ALA A 235 18.96 -0.78 10.98
N VAL A 236 19.99 -0.08 11.49
CA VAL A 236 20.59 1.08 10.79
C VAL A 236 21.96 0.80 10.17
N THR A 237 22.55 -0.37 10.40
CA THR A 237 23.88 -0.69 9.86
C THR A 237 23.87 -1.77 8.79
N HIS A 238 22.85 -2.61 8.75
CA HIS A 238 22.77 -3.63 7.73
C HIS A 238 22.51 -2.99 6.35
N GLU A 239 23.26 -3.46 5.37
CA GLU A 239 22.92 -3.22 3.97
C GLU A 239 21.71 -4.08 3.61
N VAL A 240 20.62 -3.42 3.27
CA VAL A 240 19.36 -4.04 2.89
C VAL A 240 19.35 -4.23 1.39
N VAL A 241 19.43 -5.48 0.94
CA VAL A 241 19.41 -5.85 -0.47
C VAL A 241 18.08 -6.55 -0.78
N SER A 242 17.22 -5.88 -1.52
CA SER A 242 15.93 -6.43 -1.96
C SER A 242 16.05 -7.33 -3.17
N GLY A 243 16.98 -6.96 -4.06
CA GLY A 243 17.19 -7.52 -5.37
C GLY A 243 16.36 -6.93 -6.48
N GLY A 244 15.49 -6.01 -6.17
CA GLY A 244 14.63 -5.32 -7.13
C GLY A 244 13.45 -6.13 -7.62
N LEU A 245 12.47 -5.43 -8.14
CA LEU A 245 11.33 -6.03 -8.82
C LEU A 245 11.75 -6.67 -10.15
N PRO A 246 11.20 -7.82 -10.52
CA PRO A 246 11.58 -8.53 -11.76
C PRO A 246 10.93 -7.93 -13.01
N VAL A 247 10.16 -6.86 -12.88
CA VAL A 247 9.31 -6.28 -13.92
C VAL A 247 9.25 -4.77 -13.81
N PRO A 248 8.91 -4.04 -14.89
CA PRO A 248 8.61 -2.62 -14.83
C PRO A 248 7.58 -2.32 -13.75
N TRP A 249 7.78 -1.23 -13.00
CA TRP A 249 6.86 -0.82 -11.97
C TRP A 249 6.40 0.63 -12.14
N PHE A 250 5.22 0.94 -11.60
CA PHE A 250 4.54 2.22 -11.74
C PHE A 250 4.02 2.68 -10.39
N SER A 251 4.11 3.99 -10.13
CA SER A 251 3.74 4.59 -8.85
C SER A 251 2.62 5.60 -9.00
N VAL A 252 1.76 5.70 -8.00
CA VAL A 252 0.87 6.83 -7.78
C VAL A 252 1.15 7.45 -6.41
N TYR A 253 0.65 8.65 -6.15
CA TYR A 253 0.78 9.30 -4.85
C TYR A 253 -0.17 8.68 -3.82
N GLY A 254 0.31 8.60 -2.56
CA GLY A 254 -0.50 8.50 -1.37
C GLY A 254 -0.48 9.79 -0.56
N ASN A 255 -1.34 9.92 0.44
CA ASN A 255 -1.43 11.13 1.25
C ASN A 255 -0.15 11.42 2.04
N HIS A 256 0.61 10.39 2.47
CA HIS A 256 1.91 10.53 3.12
C HIS A 256 3.03 10.97 2.17
N ASP A 257 2.88 10.75 0.86
CA ASP A 257 3.82 11.24 -0.15
C ASP A 257 3.63 12.74 -0.47
N VAL A 258 2.55 13.37 0.02
CA VAL A 258 2.18 14.75 -0.37
C VAL A 258 1.96 15.69 0.80
N THR A 259 1.58 15.18 1.97
CA THR A 259 1.26 15.97 3.16
C THR A 259 2.02 15.45 4.38
N TYR A 260 2.27 16.35 5.32
CA TYR A 260 2.94 16.03 6.57
C TYR A 260 2.05 15.11 7.44
N LEU A 261 2.60 13.99 7.85
CA LEU A 261 1.86 12.91 8.54
C LEU A 261 0.59 12.48 7.77
N GLY A 262 0.66 12.52 6.46
CA GLY A 262 -0.45 12.18 5.58
C GLY A 262 -1.68 13.09 5.69
N THR A 263 -1.59 14.23 6.40
CA THR A 263 -2.77 14.98 6.82
C THR A 263 -2.63 16.49 6.69
N LEU A 264 -1.44 17.04 6.89
CA LEU A 264 -1.23 18.48 7.03
C LEU A 264 -0.34 19.02 5.90
N GLY A 265 -0.65 20.22 5.41
CA GLY A 265 0.28 20.96 4.54
C GLY A 265 1.62 21.22 5.27
N VAL A 266 2.73 21.17 4.54
CA VAL A 266 4.07 21.32 5.12
C VAL A 266 4.40 22.81 5.35
N PRO A 267 4.44 23.31 6.60
CA PRO A 267 4.80 24.70 6.86
C PRO A 267 6.32 24.90 6.72
N PRO A 268 6.78 26.11 6.32
CA PRO A 268 8.20 26.40 6.11
C PRO A 268 9.09 26.10 7.31
N GLY A 269 8.61 26.32 8.54
CA GLY A 269 9.34 26.03 9.77
C GLY A 269 9.64 24.55 9.95
N LEU A 270 8.71 23.67 9.51
CA LEU A 270 8.87 22.22 9.61
C LEU A 270 9.93 21.71 8.63
N ARG A 271 10.02 22.29 7.42
CA ARG A 271 11.08 21.96 6.45
C ARG A 271 12.48 22.21 7.00
N ALA A 272 12.67 23.34 7.69
CA ALA A 272 13.93 23.66 8.35
C ALA A 272 14.20 22.74 9.56
N PHE A 273 13.15 22.34 10.28
CA PHE A 273 13.25 21.44 11.42
C PHE A 273 13.65 20.03 11.01
N ALA A 274 13.11 19.53 9.90
CA ALA A 274 13.38 18.19 9.40
C ALA A 274 14.87 17.90 9.18
N VAL A 275 15.61 18.85 8.65
CA VAL A 275 17.05 18.73 8.37
C VAL A 275 17.94 19.15 9.54
N GLY A 276 17.34 19.58 10.65
CA GLY A 276 18.02 20.21 11.78
C GLY A 276 18.73 19.24 12.71
N ASP A 277 19.30 19.81 13.78
CA ASP A 277 20.10 19.11 14.78
C ASP A 277 19.37 18.93 16.12
N ARG A 278 18.05 19.08 16.12
CA ARG A 278 17.20 18.99 17.32
C ARG A 278 15.96 18.14 17.01
N LYS A 279 15.69 17.16 17.86
CA LYS A 279 14.47 16.31 17.78
C LYS A 279 13.71 16.39 19.11
N ALA A 280 12.39 16.44 19.03
CA ALA A 280 11.54 16.44 20.22
C ALA A 280 11.59 15.10 20.96
N SER A 281 11.83 15.12 22.27
CA SER A 281 11.75 13.95 23.14
C SER A 281 10.45 13.92 23.95
N GLU A 282 9.84 15.08 24.16
CA GLU A 282 8.55 15.24 24.81
C GLU A 282 7.74 16.31 24.08
N TRP A 283 6.44 16.14 24.07
CA TRP A 283 5.52 17.08 23.43
C TRP A 283 4.33 17.39 24.32
N TRP A 284 3.90 18.63 24.34
CA TRP A 284 2.69 19.03 25.04
C TRP A 284 1.67 19.60 24.04
N ALA A 285 0.54 18.92 23.92
CA ALA A 285 -0.63 19.42 23.19
C ALA A 285 -1.77 19.68 24.15
N THR A 286 -2.46 20.78 24.02
CA THR A 286 -3.71 21.03 24.76
C THR A 286 -4.81 20.20 24.11
N ALA A 287 -5.22 19.11 24.73
CA ALA A 287 -6.21 18.17 24.23
C ALA A 287 -7.58 18.80 23.83
N GLY A 288 -7.89 20.01 24.31
CA GLY A 288 -9.13 20.72 23.97
C GLY A 288 -9.08 21.52 22.66
N SER A 289 -7.90 21.76 22.10
CA SER A 289 -7.75 22.62 20.93
C SER A 289 -7.88 21.87 19.58
N TYR A 290 -7.67 20.57 19.57
CA TYR A 290 -7.56 19.77 18.33
C TYR A 290 -8.90 19.36 17.73
N VAL A 291 -9.77 18.71 18.49
CA VAL A 291 -11.03 18.17 17.95
C VAL A 291 -12.02 19.29 17.55
N GLY A 292 -12.02 20.38 18.30
CA GLY A 292 -12.86 21.56 17.97
C GLY A 292 -12.32 22.37 16.79
N GLN A 293 -11.02 22.31 16.51
CA GLN A 293 -10.37 23.07 15.44
C GLN A 293 -10.32 22.31 14.11
N TRP A 294 -10.28 20.98 14.15
CA TRP A 294 -10.49 20.16 12.95
C TRP A 294 -11.88 20.41 12.34
N ALA A 295 -12.91 20.48 13.16
CA ALA A 295 -14.26 20.82 12.70
C ALA A 295 -14.39 22.27 12.19
N ALA A 296 -13.54 23.20 12.65
CA ALA A 296 -13.48 24.58 12.19
C ALA A 296 -12.51 24.79 11.01
N ALA A 297 -11.51 23.93 10.88
CA ALA A 297 -10.46 24.01 9.86
C ALA A 297 -10.95 23.71 8.45
N THR A 298 -12.00 22.91 8.30
CA THR A 298 -12.66 22.66 7.02
C THR A 298 -13.30 23.93 6.42
N SER A 299 -13.42 25.02 7.18
CA SER A 299 -14.03 26.28 6.71
C SER A 299 -13.10 27.48 6.54
N VAL A 300 -11.81 27.44 6.99
CA VAL A 300 -10.90 28.62 6.92
C VAL A 300 -9.42 28.20 6.83
N LEU A 301 -9.00 27.71 5.69
CA LEU A 301 -7.72 27.02 5.52
C LEU A 301 -6.46 27.91 5.48
N GLY A 302 -6.56 29.18 5.10
CA GLY A 302 -5.42 30.12 5.13
C GLY A 302 -4.92 30.41 6.56
N GLN A 303 -5.77 30.21 7.58
CA GLN A 303 -5.44 30.34 9.00
C GLN A 303 -4.93 29.02 9.60
N VAL A 304 -5.19 27.89 8.95
CA VAL A 304 -4.87 26.54 9.46
C VAL A 304 -3.38 26.23 9.35
N VAL A 305 -2.70 26.63 8.30
CA VAL A 305 -1.26 26.45 8.16
C VAL A 305 -0.50 27.22 9.25
N GLN A 306 -0.98 28.42 9.60
CA GLN A 306 -0.41 29.21 10.70
C GLN A 306 -0.89 28.70 12.07
N ALA A 307 -2.09 28.14 12.15
CA ALA A 307 -2.65 27.55 13.36
C ALA A 307 -2.10 26.13 13.61
N ALA A 308 -1.79 25.35 12.60
CA ALA A 308 -1.17 24.03 12.76
C ALA A 308 0.21 24.13 13.41
N THR A 309 1.04 25.11 13.03
CA THR A 309 2.33 25.34 13.71
C THR A 309 2.19 25.92 15.12
N THR A 310 1.10 26.63 15.41
CA THR A 310 0.81 27.15 16.76
C THR A 310 -0.01 26.19 17.64
N ASN A 311 -0.72 25.25 17.02
CA ASN A 311 -1.69 24.36 17.72
C ASN A 311 -1.23 22.90 17.77
N LEU A 312 -0.16 22.50 17.07
CA LEU A 312 0.51 21.21 17.28
C LEU A 312 1.10 21.09 18.70
N GLY A 313 0.98 22.16 19.52
CA GLY A 313 1.60 22.23 20.83
C GLY A 313 3.05 22.73 20.73
N VAL A 314 3.78 22.56 21.82
CA VAL A 314 5.20 22.94 21.92
C VAL A 314 6.02 21.77 22.44
N PRO A 315 7.25 21.57 21.91
CA PRO A 315 8.15 20.60 22.49
C PRO A 315 8.51 21.02 23.93
N LEU A 316 8.30 20.11 24.88
CA LEU A 316 8.72 20.30 26.28
C LEU A 316 10.17 19.84 26.48
N GLY A 317 10.59 18.81 25.76
CA GLY A 317 11.94 18.27 25.75
C GLY A 317 12.50 18.24 24.32
N MET A 318 13.78 18.56 24.19
CA MET A 318 14.51 18.53 22.92
C MET A 318 15.87 17.88 23.13
N ARG A 319 16.22 16.93 22.28
CA ARG A 319 17.56 16.33 22.23
C ARG A 319 18.34 16.83 21.01
N ALA A 320 19.64 16.88 21.17
CA ALA A 320 20.54 17.09 20.04
C ALA A 320 20.62 15.77 19.25
N VAL A 321 20.48 15.87 17.95
CA VAL A 321 20.67 14.79 16.97
C VAL A 321 21.61 15.28 15.88
N THR A 322 22.11 14.38 15.06
CA THR A 322 22.95 14.79 13.92
C THR A 322 22.05 15.33 12.81
N SER A 323 22.33 16.55 12.35
CA SER A 323 21.65 17.16 11.20
C SER A 323 21.92 16.37 9.92
N ASP A 324 20.93 16.31 9.04
CA ASP A 324 21.06 15.63 7.75
C ASP A 324 20.27 16.37 6.67
N PRO A 325 20.92 16.94 5.65
CA PRO A 325 20.23 17.64 4.56
C PRO A 325 19.36 16.72 3.69
N GLU A 326 19.63 15.41 3.67
CA GLU A 326 18.84 14.44 2.89
C GLU A 326 17.45 14.19 3.49
N ARG A 327 17.21 14.57 4.74
CA ARG A 327 15.88 14.58 5.37
C ARG A 327 14.96 15.71 4.85
N ARG A 328 15.40 16.47 3.83
CA ARG A 328 14.58 17.53 3.23
C ARG A 328 13.25 16.99 2.74
N MET A 329 12.17 17.68 3.06
CA MET A 329 10.84 17.32 2.58
C MET A 329 10.68 17.75 1.12
N LEU A 330 10.18 16.85 0.29
CA LEU A 330 9.98 17.08 -1.14
C LEU A 330 8.73 17.94 -1.41
N GLU A 331 8.80 18.69 -2.51
CA GLU A 331 7.63 19.28 -3.15
C GLU A 331 7.03 18.28 -4.14
N ARG A 332 5.78 18.52 -4.54
CA ARG A 332 5.05 17.70 -5.49
C ARG A 332 5.87 17.29 -6.72
N GLN A 333 6.49 18.25 -7.38
CA GLN A 333 7.30 18.01 -8.57
C GLN A 333 8.58 17.23 -8.25
N GLN A 334 9.20 17.49 -7.11
CA GLN A 334 10.45 16.84 -6.71
C GLN A 334 10.26 15.33 -6.47
N PHE A 335 9.12 14.91 -5.93
CA PHE A 335 8.80 13.48 -5.81
C PHE A 335 8.77 12.79 -7.19
N MET A 336 8.11 13.41 -8.19
CA MET A 336 8.12 12.89 -9.57
C MET A 336 9.53 12.92 -10.18
N GLU A 337 10.32 13.98 -9.91
CA GLU A 337 11.70 14.12 -10.41
C GLU A 337 12.61 13.02 -9.85
N GLU A 338 12.44 12.61 -8.59
CA GLU A 338 13.20 11.52 -7.99
C GLU A 338 12.96 10.18 -8.73
N HIS A 339 11.74 9.93 -9.23
CA HIS A 339 11.44 8.76 -10.05
C HIS A 339 12.14 8.78 -11.42
N LEU A 340 12.53 9.96 -11.93
CA LEU A 340 13.37 10.05 -13.13
C LEU A 340 14.84 9.74 -12.85
N THR A 341 15.25 9.80 -11.58
CA THR A 341 16.62 9.50 -11.14
C THR A 341 16.72 8.03 -10.76
N THR A 342 16.48 7.15 -11.71
CA THR A 342 16.45 5.71 -11.53
C THR A 342 17.27 5.01 -12.62
N SER A 343 17.58 3.72 -12.41
CA SER A 343 18.15 2.87 -13.47
C SER A 343 17.08 2.54 -14.53
N GLN A 344 17.49 2.07 -15.69
CA GLN A 344 16.54 1.61 -16.72
C GLN A 344 15.97 0.21 -16.43
N ASP A 345 16.58 -0.53 -15.54
CA ASP A 345 16.12 -1.84 -15.08
C ASP A 345 15.68 -1.74 -13.61
N PRO A 346 14.48 -2.20 -13.27
CA PRO A 346 13.46 -2.80 -14.15
C PRO A 346 12.66 -1.75 -14.96
N GLY A 347 12.77 -0.45 -14.67
CA GLY A 347 12.10 0.64 -15.38
C GLY A 347 10.57 0.66 -15.22
N PRO A 348 9.85 1.43 -16.06
CA PRO A 348 10.41 2.44 -16.95
C PRO A 348 10.98 3.61 -16.15
N VAL A 349 11.91 4.37 -16.70
CA VAL A 349 12.38 5.62 -16.09
C VAL A 349 11.17 6.53 -15.82
N GLY A 350 11.05 7.02 -14.59
CA GLY A 350 9.93 7.84 -14.14
C GLY A 350 8.74 7.07 -13.58
N HIS A 351 8.69 5.73 -13.70
CA HIS A 351 7.68 4.87 -13.08
C HIS A 351 6.23 5.35 -13.25
N GLY A 352 5.90 5.81 -14.47
CA GLY A 352 4.62 6.43 -14.84
C GLY A 352 4.68 7.95 -14.97
N PHE A 353 5.54 8.63 -14.23
CA PHE A 353 5.75 10.08 -14.37
C PHE A 353 6.70 10.35 -15.55
N THR A 354 6.34 11.32 -16.40
CA THR A 354 7.17 11.72 -17.55
C THR A 354 7.64 13.15 -17.40
N PRO A 355 8.75 13.56 -18.06
CA PRO A 355 9.18 14.97 -18.06
C PRO A 355 8.07 15.93 -18.47
N GLU A 356 7.21 15.57 -19.42
CA GLU A 356 6.07 16.37 -19.87
C GLU A 356 4.98 16.47 -18.80
N ALA A 357 4.72 15.39 -18.08
CA ALA A 357 3.78 15.38 -16.95
C ALA A 357 4.29 16.29 -15.83
N ILE A 358 5.57 16.20 -15.47
CA ILE A 358 6.22 17.07 -14.49
C ILE A 358 6.12 18.55 -14.91
N ALA A 359 6.46 18.87 -16.15
CA ALA A 359 6.41 20.24 -16.66
C ALA A 359 4.99 20.84 -16.68
N SER A 360 3.97 20.02 -16.88
CA SER A 360 2.56 20.43 -16.85
C SER A 360 1.91 20.34 -15.46
N GLY A 361 2.60 19.76 -14.47
CA GLY A 361 2.05 19.50 -13.14
C GLY A 361 1.04 18.35 -13.09
N ARG A 362 1.00 17.50 -14.12
CA ARG A 362 0.09 16.34 -14.18
C ARG A 362 0.67 15.17 -13.39
N THR A 363 -0.05 14.70 -12.38
CA THR A 363 0.37 13.65 -11.45
C THR A 363 -0.23 12.27 -11.74
N TYR A 364 -1.05 12.17 -12.77
CA TYR A 364 -1.73 10.95 -13.19
C TYR A 364 -1.27 10.53 -14.59
N TRP A 365 -1.37 9.24 -14.88
CA TRP A 365 -0.80 8.64 -16.09
C TRP A 365 -1.61 7.45 -16.59
N SER A 366 -1.32 7.00 -17.81
CA SER A 366 -1.78 5.71 -18.34
C SER A 366 -0.64 4.99 -19.05
N THR A 367 -0.68 3.66 -19.01
CA THR A 367 0.28 2.79 -19.70
C THR A 367 -0.42 1.55 -20.24
N ASP A 368 0.14 0.99 -21.30
CA ASP A 368 -0.36 -0.26 -21.85
C ASP A 368 0.10 -1.44 -20.97
N LEU A 369 -0.84 -2.29 -20.60
CA LEU A 369 -0.59 -3.54 -19.90
C LEU A 369 -0.77 -4.69 -20.88
N GLY A 370 0.23 -4.90 -21.67
CA GLY A 370 0.15 -5.76 -22.85
C GLY A 370 -0.83 -5.24 -23.92
N PRO A 371 -1.24 -6.09 -24.88
CA PRO A 371 -2.07 -5.65 -26.00
C PRO A 371 -3.57 -5.52 -25.67
N PHE A 372 -4.03 -6.12 -24.58
CA PHE A 372 -5.46 -6.28 -24.29
C PHE A 372 -5.97 -5.46 -23.12
N ALA A 373 -5.06 -4.86 -22.35
CA ALA A 373 -5.41 -4.07 -21.18
C ALA A 373 -4.62 -2.76 -21.13
N ARG A 374 -5.14 -1.79 -20.40
CA ARG A 374 -4.51 -0.52 -20.09
C ARG A 374 -4.64 -0.22 -18.61
N ALA A 375 -3.56 0.25 -18.00
CA ALA A 375 -3.50 0.68 -16.62
C ALA A 375 -3.57 2.20 -16.54
N PHE A 376 -4.29 2.71 -15.54
CA PHE A 376 -4.46 4.12 -15.24
C PHE A 376 -4.04 4.39 -13.81
N GLY A 377 -3.00 5.18 -13.61
CA GLY A 377 -2.60 5.68 -12.29
C GLY A 377 -3.27 7.00 -12.02
N LEU A 378 -4.06 7.08 -10.95
CA LEU A 378 -4.84 8.24 -10.57
C LEU A 378 -4.23 8.91 -9.32
N ASP A 379 -4.13 10.22 -9.34
CA ASP A 379 -3.82 11.01 -8.16
C ASP A 379 -5.13 11.35 -7.45
N THR A 380 -5.37 10.70 -6.33
CA THR A 380 -6.55 10.92 -5.49
C THR A 380 -6.23 11.71 -4.22
N CYS A 381 -4.98 12.19 -4.09
CA CYS A 381 -4.56 12.90 -2.89
C CYS A 381 -5.14 14.31 -2.84
N ASN A 382 -5.61 14.72 -1.68
CA ASN A 382 -5.94 16.11 -1.43
C ASN A 382 -4.67 16.88 -1.01
N TRP A 383 -4.17 17.72 -1.89
CA TRP A 383 -2.93 18.49 -1.69
C TRP A 383 -3.03 19.62 -0.68
N VAL A 384 -4.21 19.83 -0.12
CA VAL A 384 -4.49 20.92 0.80
C VAL A 384 -4.41 20.47 2.24
N ALA A 385 -5.20 19.47 2.61
CA ALA A 385 -5.21 18.88 3.94
C ALA A 385 -6.15 17.67 4.01
N GLY A 386 -5.99 16.89 5.08
CA GLY A 386 -6.81 15.72 5.40
C GLY A 386 -6.22 14.44 4.83
N PRO A 387 -6.45 13.31 5.52
CA PRO A 387 -5.95 12.02 5.06
C PRO A 387 -6.80 11.41 3.94
N ASP A 388 -8.06 11.80 3.83
CA ASP A 388 -8.98 11.29 2.81
C ASP A 388 -8.72 11.95 1.45
N GLY A 389 -9.13 11.28 0.39
CA GLY A 389 -8.89 11.68 -0.99
C GLY A 389 -10.06 12.39 -1.67
N ALA A 390 -9.76 12.94 -2.83
CA ALA A 390 -10.74 13.44 -3.79
C ALA A 390 -10.14 13.41 -5.20
N LEU A 391 -10.98 13.34 -6.23
CA LEU A 391 -10.53 13.40 -7.62
C LEU A 391 -10.90 14.76 -8.23
N PRO A 392 -9.94 15.56 -8.74
CA PRO A 392 -10.23 16.77 -9.49
C PRO A 392 -11.03 16.45 -10.75
N GLN A 393 -11.98 17.35 -11.14
CA GLN A 393 -12.85 17.15 -12.29
C GLN A 393 -12.07 17.00 -13.61
N ASP A 394 -11.01 17.75 -13.79
CA ASP A 394 -10.17 17.69 -15.01
C ASP A 394 -9.49 16.32 -15.17
N GLN A 395 -9.11 15.68 -14.05
CA GLN A 395 -8.60 14.31 -14.07
C GLN A 395 -9.69 13.30 -14.45
N LEU A 396 -10.93 13.48 -13.94
CA LEU A 396 -12.05 12.63 -14.34
C LEU A 396 -12.38 12.81 -15.83
N ASP A 397 -12.34 14.05 -16.35
CA ASP A 397 -12.58 14.32 -17.77
C ASP A 397 -11.51 13.67 -18.67
N TRP A 398 -10.24 13.72 -18.24
CA TRP A 398 -9.15 13.00 -18.92
C TRP A 398 -9.39 11.48 -18.89
N LEU A 399 -9.70 10.92 -17.70
CA LEU A 399 -9.92 9.48 -17.53
C LEU A 399 -11.08 8.99 -18.43
N THR A 400 -12.20 9.69 -18.43
CA THR A 400 -13.35 9.31 -19.28
C THR A 400 -13.01 9.33 -20.75
N GLY A 401 -12.22 10.31 -21.21
CA GLY A 401 -11.73 10.35 -22.59
C GLY A 401 -10.82 9.17 -22.96
N GLU A 402 -9.98 8.72 -22.02
CA GLU A 402 -9.15 7.53 -22.21
C GLU A 402 -9.98 6.23 -22.17
N LEU A 403 -11.00 6.16 -21.30
CA LEU A 403 -11.91 5.01 -21.23
C LEU A 403 -12.77 4.88 -22.50
N ASP A 404 -13.18 6.00 -23.12
CA ASP A 404 -13.83 5.98 -24.45
C ASP A 404 -12.96 5.32 -25.51
N ARG A 405 -11.63 5.58 -25.48
CA ARG A 405 -10.67 4.92 -26.38
C ARG A 405 -10.55 3.42 -26.06
N CYS A 406 -10.42 3.04 -24.78
CA CYS A 406 -10.39 1.64 -24.38
C CYS A 406 -11.64 0.90 -24.89
N GLN A 407 -12.82 1.53 -24.77
CA GLN A 407 -14.08 0.95 -25.23
C GLN A 407 -14.10 0.75 -26.76
N GLN A 408 -13.59 1.72 -27.51
CA GLN A 408 -13.49 1.65 -28.97
C GLN A 408 -12.47 0.61 -29.44
N GLU A 409 -11.35 0.51 -28.75
CA GLU A 409 -10.23 -0.41 -29.04
C GLU A 409 -10.46 -1.82 -28.47
N GLN A 410 -11.57 -2.03 -27.74
CA GLN A 410 -11.89 -3.28 -27.03
C GLN A 410 -10.75 -3.72 -26.06
N ARG A 411 -10.23 -2.76 -25.30
CA ARG A 411 -9.19 -2.98 -24.27
C ARG A 411 -9.79 -2.89 -22.88
N LEU A 412 -9.35 -3.77 -22.00
CA LEU A 412 -9.71 -3.74 -20.58
C LEU A 412 -9.02 -2.57 -19.88
N ALA A 413 -9.67 -1.98 -18.90
CA ALA A 413 -9.12 -0.90 -18.09
C ALA A 413 -8.99 -1.33 -16.63
N LEU A 414 -7.80 -1.15 -16.07
CA LEU A 414 -7.48 -1.33 -14.66
C LEU A 414 -7.11 0.03 -14.08
N LEU A 415 -7.78 0.45 -13.01
CA LEU A 415 -7.55 1.72 -12.34
C LEU A 415 -6.72 1.49 -11.08
N PHE A 416 -5.73 2.33 -10.85
CA PHE A 416 -4.87 2.33 -9.68
C PHE A 416 -4.92 3.69 -9.01
N SER A 417 -5.19 3.74 -7.72
CA SER A 417 -5.19 4.95 -6.92
C SER A 417 -4.77 4.62 -5.49
N HIS A 418 -4.51 5.62 -4.66
CA HIS A 418 -4.27 5.38 -3.25
C HIS A 418 -5.58 5.19 -2.48
N HIS A 419 -6.47 6.18 -2.53
CA HIS A 419 -7.74 6.15 -1.82
C HIS A 419 -8.74 5.22 -2.48
N ASN A 420 -9.50 4.53 -1.65
CA ASN A 420 -10.59 3.63 -2.03
C ASN A 420 -11.96 4.32 -1.96
N SER A 421 -13.02 3.58 -2.25
CA SER A 421 -14.39 4.09 -2.25
C SER A 421 -14.88 4.60 -0.89
N TYR A 422 -14.26 4.21 0.20
CA TYR A 422 -14.65 4.66 1.54
C TYR A 422 -13.97 5.96 1.95
N THR A 423 -12.86 6.31 1.31
CA THR A 423 -11.99 7.42 1.69
C THR A 423 -11.84 8.48 0.59
N LEU A 424 -12.56 8.35 -0.53
CA LEU A 424 -12.60 9.36 -1.59
C LEU A 424 -13.69 10.42 -1.27
N GLU A 425 -13.55 11.14 -0.15
CA GLU A 425 -14.61 12.01 0.43
C GLU A 425 -14.09 13.37 0.95
N ASN A 426 -12.91 13.79 0.53
CA ASN A 426 -12.24 14.98 1.07
C ASN A 426 -12.65 16.27 0.32
N ASP A 427 -13.24 17.21 1.05
CA ASP A 427 -13.71 18.52 0.54
C ASP A 427 -12.71 19.68 0.76
N ALA A 428 -11.51 19.42 1.30
CA ALA A 428 -10.58 20.49 1.63
C ALA A 428 -10.15 21.26 0.36
N GLN A 429 -10.29 22.59 0.38
CA GLN A 429 -9.97 23.45 -0.76
C GLN A 429 -9.34 24.76 -0.30
N LEU A 430 -8.45 25.32 -1.13
CA LEU A 430 -8.00 26.70 -0.97
C LEU A 430 -9.10 27.64 -1.47
N ALA A 431 -9.52 28.59 -0.63
CA ALA A 431 -10.55 29.57 -1.00
C ALA A 431 -10.16 30.45 -2.22
N THR A 432 -8.85 30.55 -2.49
CA THR A 432 -8.30 31.30 -3.62
C THR A 432 -8.28 30.52 -4.93
N GLU A 433 -8.38 29.20 -4.87
CA GLU A 433 -8.28 28.29 -6.02
C GLU A 433 -9.32 27.16 -5.88
N PRO A 434 -10.62 27.48 -5.87
CA PRO A 434 -11.65 26.46 -5.78
C PRO A 434 -11.69 25.62 -7.07
N GLN A 435 -11.71 24.30 -6.90
CA GLN A 435 -11.88 23.37 -7.99
C GLN A 435 -13.05 22.41 -7.69
N ARG A 436 -13.69 21.88 -8.73
CA ARG A 436 -14.69 20.85 -8.52
C ARG A 436 -14.00 19.54 -8.17
N LEU A 437 -14.38 18.99 -7.02
CA LEU A 437 -13.93 17.69 -6.54
C LEU A 437 -15.01 16.64 -6.81
N VAL A 438 -14.58 15.46 -7.19
CA VAL A 438 -15.42 14.28 -7.43
C VAL A 438 -15.15 13.30 -6.29
N HIS A 439 -16.21 12.86 -5.66
CA HIS A 439 -16.17 11.91 -4.55
C HIS A 439 -16.62 10.52 -5.00
N SER A 440 -16.57 9.59 -4.09
CA SER A 440 -16.78 8.16 -4.28
C SER A 440 -18.04 7.82 -5.06
N GLU A 441 -19.20 8.32 -4.64
CA GLU A 441 -20.49 7.99 -5.29
C GLU A 441 -20.50 8.37 -6.78
N GLU A 442 -20.07 9.59 -7.11
CA GLU A 442 -20.00 10.07 -8.49
C GLU A 442 -18.96 9.32 -9.31
N PHE A 443 -17.77 9.05 -8.70
CA PHE A 443 -16.71 8.29 -9.36
C PHE A 443 -17.19 6.89 -9.73
N ILE A 444 -17.74 6.14 -8.77
CA ILE A 444 -18.28 4.79 -8.98
C ILE A 444 -19.38 4.81 -10.06
N ALA A 445 -20.35 5.73 -9.93
CA ALA A 445 -21.44 5.86 -10.92
C ALA A 445 -20.90 6.15 -12.33
N THR A 446 -19.80 6.90 -12.43
CA THR A 446 -19.16 7.18 -13.72
C THR A 446 -18.45 5.95 -14.25
N MET A 447 -17.67 5.25 -13.43
CA MET A 447 -16.95 4.04 -13.86
C MET A 447 -17.91 2.91 -14.29
N LEU A 448 -19.05 2.77 -13.64
CA LEU A 448 -20.08 1.79 -14.01
C LEU A 448 -20.66 1.99 -15.41
N ARG A 449 -20.52 3.17 -16.01
CA ARG A 449 -20.91 3.42 -17.41
C ARG A 449 -19.94 2.85 -18.44
N TYR A 450 -18.72 2.49 -18.01
CA TYR A 450 -17.66 1.97 -18.87
C TYR A 450 -17.48 0.46 -18.65
N PRO A 451 -18.07 -0.40 -19.50
CA PRO A 451 -17.89 -1.85 -19.38
C PRO A 451 -16.44 -2.32 -19.39
N CYS A 452 -15.55 -1.59 -20.06
CA CYS A 452 -14.13 -1.92 -20.12
C CYS A 452 -13.42 -1.83 -18.77
N VAL A 453 -13.95 -1.05 -17.80
CA VAL A 453 -13.40 -1.00 -16.42
C VAL A 453 -13.73 -2.31 -15.73
N ILE A 454 -12.68 -3.09 -15.38
CA ILE A 454 -12.84 -4.40 -14.74
C ILE A 454 -12.35 -4.40 -13.29
N ALA A 455 -11.41 -3.51 -12.95
CA ALA A 455 -10.85 -3.41 -11.60
C ALA A 455 -10.49 -1.97 -11.22
N TRP A 456 -10.66 -1.66 -9.93
CA TRP A 456 -10.11 -0.50 -9.25
C TRP A 456 -9.28 -1.00 -8.06
N ILE A 457 -7.97 -0.75 -8.08
CA ILE A 457 -6.96 -1.34 -7.21
C ILE A 457 -6.34 -0.21 -6.37
N ASN A 458 -6.33 -0.36 -5.04
CA ASN A 458 -5.98 0.73 -4.13
C ASN A 458 -5.49 0.23 -2.75
N GLY A 459 -5.20 1.18 -1.81
CA GLY A 459 -4.68 0.92 -0.47
C GLY A 459 -5.30 1.80 0.61
N HIS A 460 -4.47 2.59 1.31
CA HIS A 460 -4.81 3.61 2.29
C HIS A 460 -5.37 3.11 3.63
N THR A 461 -6.31 2.19 3.62
CA THR A 461 -6.94 1.72 4.87
C THR A 461 -6.15 0.65 5.60
N HIS A 462 -5.09 0.13 4.97
CA HIS A 462 -4.26 -0.97 5.47
C HIS A 462 -5.04 -2.26 5.78
N ILE A 463 -6.17 -2.47 5.09
CA ILE A 463 -7.08 -3.60 5.32
C ILE A 463 -7.29 -4.32 4.00
N ASN A 464 -7.11 -5.66 3.98
CA ASN A 464 -7.55 -6.44 2.83
C ASN A 464 -9.07 -6.38 2.72
N THR A 465 -9.58 -5.76 1.65
CA THR A 465 -11.02 -5.62 1.40
C THR A 465 -11.31 -5.68 -0.10
N ILE A 466 -12.33 -6.46 -0.48
CA ILE A 466 -12.73 -6.58 -1.88
C ILE A 466 -14.22 -6.30 -2.03
N THR A 467 -14.55 -5.27 -2.80
CA THR A 467 -15.93 -4.79 -3.02
C THR A 467 -16.37 -4.99 -4.47
N ALA A 468 -17.58 -5.48 -4.67
CA ALA A 468 -18.22 -5.59 -5.97
C ALA A 468 -19.07 -4.34 -6.26
N HIS A 469 -18.69 -3.52 -7.23
CA HIS A 469 -19.50 -2.41 -7.73
C HIS A 469 -20.35 -2.88 -8.89
N ARG A 470 -21.67 -2.97 -8.68
CA ARG A 470 -22.63 -3.53 -9.64
C ARG A 470 -23.34 -2.45 -10.45
N ARG A 471 -23.63 -2.74 -11.70
CA ARG A 471 -24.56 -1.94 -12.48
C ARG A 471 -25.98 -2.08 -11.95
N GLU A 472 -26.80 -1.08 -12.24
CA GLU A 472 -28.20 -1.03 -11.80
C GLU A 472 -29.04 -2.23 -12.30
N ASP A 473 -28.72 -2.74 -13.50
CA ASP A 473 -29.36 -3.94 -14.06
C ASP A 473 -28.93 -5.25 -13.38
N GLY A 474 -27.96 -5.17 -12.46
CA GLY A 474 -27.42 -6.29 -11.70
C GLY A 474 -26.51 -7.21 -12.51
N ILE A 475 -26.08 -6.83 -13.73
CA ILE A 475 -25.16 -7.60 -14.56
C ILE A 475 -23.85 -6.84 -14.76
N GLY A 476 -22.75 -7.44 -14.36
CA GLY A 476 -21.43 -6.84 -14.51
C GLY A 476 -21.24 -5.63 -13.60
N GLY A 477 -20.19 -4.91 -13.86
CA GLY A 477 -19.62 -3.86 -13.05
C GLY A 477 -18.12 -4.05 -12.98
N PHE A 478 -17.50 -3.66 -11.88
CA PHE A 478 -16.07 -3.85 -11.65
C PHE A 478 -15.78 -4.24 -10.19
N TRP A 479 -14.62 -4.82 -9.99
CA TRP A 479 -14.13 -5.17 -8.67
C TRP A 479 -13.24 -4.08 -8.12
N GLU A 480 -13.44 -3.68 -6.87
CA GLU A 480 -12.50 -2.87 -6.12
C GLU A 480 -11.69 -3.78 -5.20
N LEU A 481 -10.36 -3.66 -5.27
CA LEU A 481 -9.42 -4.45 -4.49
C LEU A 481 -8.54 -3.51 -3.67
N THR A 482 -8.73 -3.50 -2.36
CA THR A 482 -7.89 -2.78 -1.40
C THR A 482 -6.98 -3.79 -0.71
N THR A 483 -5.67 -3.50 -0.63
CA THR A 483 -4.70 -4.37 0.05
C THR A 483 -4.33 -3.84 1.43
N ALA A 484 -3.80 -4.73 2.28
CA ALA A 484 -3.12 -4.35 3.52
C ALA A 484 -1.84 -3.57 3.21
N SER A 485 -1.18 -3.05 4.26
CA SER A 485 0.08 -2.30 4.16
C SER A 485 1.31 -3.17 4.39
N CYS A 486 2.50 -2.63 4.10
CA CYS A 486 3.77 -3.19 4.54
C CYS A 486 4.14 -2.83 5.99
N ILE A 487 3.53 -1.81 6.56
CA ILE A 487 3.90 -1.32 7.90
C ILE A 487 3.06 -1.95 9.02
N ASP A 488 1.76 -2.09 8.83
CA ASP A 488 0.86 -2.64 9.84
C ASP A 488 0.60 -4.14 9.60
N PHE A 489 0.32 -4.89 10.68
CA PHE A 489 -0.09 -6.29 10.52
C PHE A 489 -1.31 -6.40 9.60
N PRO A 490 -1.35 -7.31 8.62
CA PRO A 490 -0.50 -8.51 8.46
C PRO A 490 0.81 -8.30 7.67
N GLN A 491 1.11 -7.11 7.16
CA GLN A 491 2.23 -6.83 6.26
C GLN A 491 2.15 -7.69 4.99
N GLN A 492 1.00 -7.60 4.33
CA GLN A 492 0.66 -8.38 3.13
C GLN A 492 0.45 -7.47 1.92
N GLN A 493 0.72 -8.03 0.76
CA GLN A 493 0.45 -7.43 -0.55
C GLN A 493 -0.23 -8.47 -1.45
N GLN A 494 -0.42 -8.20 -2.74
CA GLN A 494 -1.08 -9.15 -3.62
C GLN A 494 -0.50 -9.21 -5.02
N VAL A 495 -0.70 -10.34 -5.69
CA VAL A 495 -0.55 -10.46 -7.15
C VAL A 495 -1.90 -10.75 -7.77
N ILE A 496 -2.12 -10.24 -8.97
CA ILE A 496 -3.42 -10.33 -9.66
C ILE A 496 -3.20 -10.89 -11.06
N ASP A 497 -3.88 -11.99 -11.39
CA ASP A 497 -3.91 -12.55 -12.74
C ASP A 497 -5.27 -12.26 -13.40
N VAL A 498 -5.25 -11.46 -14.44
CA VAL A 498 -6.43 -11.14 -15.27
C VAL A 498 -6.58 -12.22 -16.33
N VAL A 499 -7.62 -13.01 -16.23
CA VAL A 499 -7.79 -14.24 -16.99
C VAL A 499 -9.05 -14.20 -17.85
N ASP A 500 -8.89 -14.52 -19.14
CA ASP A 500 -9.99 -14.85 -20.06
C ASP A 500 -10.36 -16.32 -19.89
N ASN A 501 -11.58 -16.61 -19.43
CA ASN A 501 -12.09 -17.96 -19.23
C ASN A 501 -12.56 -18.63 -20.53
N ARG A 502 -12.61 -17.90 -21.63
CA ARG A 502 -13.06 -18.40 -22.95
C ARG A 502 -14.50 -18.92 -22.98
N ASP A 503 -15.35 -18.38 -22.11
CA ASP A 503 -16.78 -18.69 -21.98
C ASP A 503 -17.66 -17.43 -21.92
N GLY A 504 -17.07 -16.26 -22.19
CA GLY A 504 -17.73 -14.97 -22.08
C GLY A 504 -17.60 -14.34 -20.69
N SER A 505 -16.80 -14.96 -19.81
CA SER A 505 -16.46 -14.39 -18.51
C SER A 505 -14.94 -14.12 -18.38
N LEU A 506 -14.61 -13.22 -17.47
CA LEU A 506 -13.24 -12.99 -16.98
C LEU A 506 -13.15 -13.41 -15.51
N SER A 507 -11.95 -13.78 -15.08
CA SER A 507 -11.58 -13.94 -13.68
C SER A 507 -10.41 -13.02 -13.33
N LEU A 508 -10.48 -12.35 -12.17
CA LEU A 508 -9.34 -11.76 -11.52
C LEU A 508 -8.95 -12.67 -10.36
N PHE A 509 -7.79 -13.34 -10.48
CA PHE A 509 -7.25 -14.13 -9.37
C PHE A 509 -6.36 -13.23 -8.53
N ALA A 510 -6.86 -12.78 -7.39
CA ALA A 510 -6.06 -12.09 -6.40
C ALA A 510 -5.44 -13.10 -5.44
N THR A 511 -4.12 -13.11 -5.34
CA THR A 511 -3.36 -13.94 -4.41
C THR A 511 -2.65 -13.04 -3.42
N THR A 512 -2.99 -13.17 -2.16
CA THR A 512 -2.33 -12.43 -1.08
C THR A 512 -0.94 -13.01 -0.81
N LEU A 513 0.04 -12.16 -0.55
CA LEU A 513 1.42 -12.51 -0.26
C LEU A 513 1.82 -12.05 1.13
N ASP A 514 2.40 -12.95 1.91
CA ASP A 514 3.25 -12.60 3.04
C ASP A 514 4.65 -12.22 2.51
N HIS A 515 5.34 -11.27 3.16
CA HIS A 515 6.74 -11.00 2.82
C HIS A 515 7.65 -12.21 3.14
N ALA A 516 8.84 -12.27 2.55
CA ALA A 516 9.76 -13.41 2.61
C ALA A 516 10.38 -13.70 4.00
N GLY A 517 10.19 -12.80 4.98
CA GLY A 517 10.62 -13.06 6.35
C GLY A 517 9.92 -14.28 6.95
N PRO A 518 10.62 -15.09 7.79
CA PRO A 518 10.04 -16.27 8.44
C PRO A 518 8.70 -15.98 9.13
N ALA A 519 7.81 -16.97 9.16
CA ALA A 519 6.50 -16.83 9.81
C ALA A 519 6.60 -16.59 11.32
N LYS A 520 7.68 -17.03 11.94
CA LYS A 520 7.98 -16.84 13.36
C LYS A 520 9.39 -16.30 13.50
N TRP A 521 9.56 -15.23 14.27
CA TRP A 521 10.88 -14.74 14.64
C TRP A 521 11.55 -15.65 15.69
N ASP A 522 12.83 -15.94 15.53
CA ASP A 522 13.63 -16.85 16.37
C ASP A 522 14.86 -16.20 17.00
N GLY A 523 14.97 -14.86 16.94
CA GLY A 523 16.11 -14.11 17.42
C GLY A 523 17.10 -13.69 16.33
N ASP A 524 16.84 -14.03 15.06
CA ASP A 524 17.67 -13.61 13.94
C ASP A 524 17.56 -12.09 13.68
N LEU A 525 18.71 -11.41 13.57
CA LEU A 525 18.81 -9.98 13.24
C LEU A 525 19.25 -9.73 11.80
N SER A 526 19.26 -10.73 10.93
CA SER A 526 19.43 -10.53 9.49
C SER A 526 18.25 -9.71 8.91
N VAL A 527 18.37 -9.24 7.67
CA VAL A 527 17.31 -8.48 6.99
C VAL A 527 15.96 -9.21 7.04
N LEU A 528 15.92 -10.51 6.74
CA LEU A 528 14.70 -11.30 6.79
C LEU A 528 14.23 -11.60 8.22
N GLY A 529 15.15 -11.78 9.16
CA GLY A 529 14.82 -11.93 10.57
C GLY A 529 14.20 -10.66 11.14
N LEU A 530 14.73 -9.48 10.80
CA LEU A 530 14.18 -8.18 11.19
C LEU A 530 12.80 -7.92 10.55
N ALA A 531 12.58 -8.34 9.31
CA ALA A 531 11.25 -8.29 8.69
C ALA A 531 10.26 -9.20 9.43
N SER A 532 10.68 -10.42 9.83
CA SER A 532 9.85 -11.32 10.66
C SER A 532 9.50 -10.70 12.01
N LEU A 533 10.48 -10.08 12.68
CA LEU A 533 10.25 -9.37 13.93
C LEU A 533 9.28 -8.20 13.75
N SER A 534 9.45 -7.40 12.70
CA SER A 534 8.54 -6.29 12.37
C SER A 534 7.09 -6.76 12.32
N ARG A 535 6.81 -7.87 11.62
CA ARG A 535 5.46 -8.47 11.55
C ARG A 535 4.97 -8.91 12.92
N GLU A 536 5.85 -9.46 13.77
CA GLU A 536 5.47 -9.89 15.12
C GLU A 536 5.18 -8.69 16.03
N LEU A 537 5.99 -7.63 15.95
CA LEU A 537 5.75 -6.38 16.69
C LEU A 537 4.43 -5.74 16.26
N SER A 538 4.18 -5.61 14.94
CA SER A 538 2.94 -5.02 14.41
C SER A 538 1.69 -5.83 14.78
N ALA A 539 1.80 -7.17 14.88
CA ALA A 539 0.70 -8.03 15.33
C ALA A 539 0.32 -7.81 16.81
N ASN A 540 1.19 -7.17 17.56
CA ASN A 540 0.99 -6.85 18.98
C ASN A 540 0.76 -5.35 19.24
N ASP A 541 0.75 -4.54 18.21
CA ASP A 541 0.44 -3.12 18.32
C ASP A 541 -1.04 -2.93 18.60
N TRP A 542 -1.40 -2.77 19.88
CA TRP A 542 -2.79 -2.62 20.30
C TRP A 542 -3.45 -1.31 19.84
N VAL A 543 -2.67 -0.35 19.39
CA VAL A 543 -3.16 0.94 18.90
C VAL A 543 -3.81 0.76 17.53
N GLU A 544 -3.27 -0.15 16.71
CA GLU A 544 -3.65 -0.36 15.31
C GLU A 544 -4.68 -1.47 15.07
N GLU A 545 -5.21 -2.09 16.12
CA GLU A 545 -6.24 -3.15 16.06
C GLU A 545 -5.93 -4.27 15.05
N PRO A 546 -4.77 -4.94 15.13
CA PRO A 546 -4.20 -5.78 14.07
C PRO A 546 -5.12 -6.86 13.47
N PRO A 547 -5.94 -7.60 14.27
CA PRO A 547 -6.75 -8.70 13.71
C PRO A 547 -7.76 -8.27 12.65
N MET A 548 -8.20 -7.01 12.66
CA MET A 548 -9.21 -6.50 11.72
C MET A 548 -8.63 -6.25 10.32
N ARG A 549 -7.31 -6.08 10.21
CA ARG A 549 -6.63 -5.71 8.96
C ARG A 549 -6.43 -6.89 8.01
N LEU A 550 -6.55 -8.12 8.51
CA LEU A 550 -6.48 -9.33 7.68
C LEU A 550 -7.58 -9.41 6.61
N GLY A 551 -8.72 -8.80 6.85
CA GLY A 551 -9.91 -9.06 6.05
C GLY A 551 -10.49 -10.46 6.29
N SER A 552 -11.54 -10.80 5.58
CA SER A 552 -12.18 -12.13 5.60
C SER A 552 -11.60 -13.05 4.53
N GLU A 553 -12.06 -14.31 4.47
CA GLU A 553 -11.73 -15.23 3.38
C GLU A 553 -12.21 -14.73 2.00
N LEU A 554 -13.15 -13.77 1.96
CA LEU A 554 -13.66 -13.15 0.75
C LEU A 554 -12.79 -11.99 0.25
N ASP A 555 -11.76 -11.63 1.00
CA ASP A 555 -10.93 -10.45 0.78
C ASP A 555 -9.45 -10.78 0.55
N ARG A 556 -9.08 -12.06 0.54
CA ARG A 556 -7.68 -12.52 0.41
C ARG A 556 -7.43 -13.30 -0.87
N ASN A 557 -7.33 -14.63 -0.79
CA ASN A 557 -7.17 -15.47 -1.98
C ASN A 557 -8.52 -15.68 -2.64
N VAL A 558 -8.77 -15.03 -3.77
CA VAL A 558 -10.09 -15.05 -4.43
C VAL A 558 -9.99 -15.21 -5.94
N GLU A 559 -11.01 -15.84 -6.53
CA GLU A 559 -11.33 -15.75 -7.94
C GLU A 559 -12.55 -14.82 -8.10
N LEU A 560 -12.33 -13.63 -8.63
CA LEU A 560 -13.35 -12.61 -8.82
C LEU A 560 -13.88 -12.68 -10.24
N LEU A 561 -15.10 -13.16 -10.41
CA LEU A 561 -15.69 -13.38 -11.72
C LEU A 561 -16.55 -12.19 -12.17
N LEU A 562 -16.46 -11.85 -13.46
CA LEU A 562 -17.30 -10.83 -14.10
C LEU A 562 -17.54 -11.18 -15.57
N PRO A 563 -18.60 -10.64 -16.21
CA PRO A 563 -18.81 -10.81 -17.64
C PRO A 563 -17.67 -10.14 -18.42
N ALA A 564 -17.18 -10.80 -19.48
CA ALA A 564 -16.27 -10.16 -20.42
C ALA A 564 -16.99 -8.99 -21.11
N PRO A 565 -16.41 -7.75 -21.10
CA PRO A 565 -17.05 -6.59 -21.70
C PRO A 565 -17.07 -6.62 -23.23
N PHE A 566 -16.22 -7.47 -23.82
CA PHE A 566 -16.03 -7.64 -25.26
C PHE A 566 -15.96 -9.12 -25.62
N ASP A 567 -16.03 -9.43 -26.90
CA ASP A 567 -15.72 -10.77 -27.40
C ASP A 567 -14.19 -11.00 -27.34
N THR A 568 -13.70 -11.51 -26.21
CA THR A 568 -12.28 -11.86 -26.04
C THR A 568 -11.84 -13.00 -26.96
N GLY A 569 -12.77 -13.75 -27.53
CA GLY A 569 -12.50 -14.76 -28.55
C GLY A 569 -11.96 -14.17 -29.84
N ALA A 570 -12.25 -12.89 -30.11
CA ALA A 570 -11.73 -12.15 -31.25
C ALA A 570 -10.28 -11.68 -31.08
N TYR A 571 -9.69 -11.77 -29.89
CA TYR A 571 -8.30 -11.39 -29.68
C TYR A 571 -7.35 -12.31 -30.46
N ASP A 572 -6.46 -11.68 -31.27
CA ASP A 572 -5.51 -12.42 -32.12
C ASP A 572 -4.56 -13.26 -31.26
N PRO A 573 -4.58 -14.59 -31.38
CA PRO A 573 -3.67 -15.46 -30.62
C PRO A 573 -2.18 -15.16 -30.87
N ALA A 574 -1.81 -14.73 -32.08
CA ALA A 574 -0.43 -14.40 -32.39
C ALA A 574 0.06 -13.13 -31.69
N VAL A 575 -0.84 -12.17 -31.43
CA VAL A 575 -0.53 -10.98 -30.62
C VAL A 575 -0.32 -11.38 -29.16
N TRP A 576 -1.17 -12.25 -28.63
CA TRP A 576 -1.04 -12.77 -27.27
C TRP A 576 0.28 -13.55 -27.08
N GLU A 577 0.62 -14.46 -28.00
CA GLU A 577 1.86 -15.26 -27.94
C GLU A 577 3.11 -14.37 -27.96
N ARG A 578 3.14 -13.32 -28.81
CA ARG A 578 4.25 -12.37 -28.85
C ARG A 578 4.38 -11.60 -27.54
N SER A 579 3.28 -11.11 -26.96
CA SER A 579 3.30 -10.39 -25.69
C SER A 579 3.89 -11.26 -24.58
N ARG A 580 3.37 -12.49 -24.45
CA ARG A 580 3.86 -13.46 -23.47
C ARG A 580 5.35 -13.79 -23.65
N ALA A 581 5.80 -13.97 -24.89
CA ALA A 581 7.20 -14.23 -25.21
C ALA A 581 8.12 -13.06 -24.78
N ASN A 582 7.67 -11.83 -24.93
CA ASN A 582 8.41 -10.65 -24.47
C ASN A 582 8.55 -10.64 -22.94
N ASP A 583 7.47 -10.95 -22.21
CA ASP A 583 7.50 -11.02 -20.75
C ASP A 583 8.41 -12.15 -20.25
N VAL A 584 8.38 -13.32 -20.88
CA VAL A 584 9.29 -14.44 -20.59
C VAL A 584 10.75 -14.02 -20.81
N ALA A 585 11.04 -13.36 -21.94
CA ALA A 585 12.40 -12.91 -22.24
C ALA A 585 12.93 -11.89 -21.23
N ARG A 586 12.06 -10.97 -20.78
CA ARG A 586 12.41 -9.98 -19.75
C ARG A 586 12.72 -10.65 -18.41
N LEU A 587 11.87 -11.57 -17.94
CA LEU A 587 12.14 -12.30 -16.69
C LEU A 587 13.43 -13.12 -16.77
N ALA A 588 13.71 -13.76 -17.90
CA ALA A 588 14.96 -14.50 -18.10
C ALA A 588 16.20 -13.58 -18.08
N ALA A 589 16.10 -12.37 -18.62
CA ALA A 589 17.16 -11.37 -18.55
C ALA A 589 17.42 -10.93 -17.10
N TRP A 590 16.37 -10.66 -16.34
CA TRP A 590 16.48 -10.33 -14.92
C TRP A 590 17.12 -11.46 -14.10
N GLU A 591 16.70 -12.72 -14.29
CA GLU A 591 17.30 -13.89 -13.63
C GLU A 591 18.80 -14.04 -13.94
N SER A 592 19.23 -13.73 -15.16
CA SER A 592 20.63 -13.82 -15.54
C SER A 592 21.50 -12.74 -14.90
N GLY A 593 20.96 -11.55 -14.65
CA GLY A 593 21.62 -10.47 -13.92
C GLY A 593 21.81 -10.76 -12.44
N TRP A 594 20.92 -11.56 -11.84
CA TRP A 594 20.99 -11.99 -10.45
C TRP A 594 22.04 -13.09 -10.19
N SER A 595 22.41 -13.82 -11.20
CA SER A 595 23.37 -14.93 -11.10
C SER A 595 24.83 -14.49 -11.24
N SER A 596 25.06 -13.22 -11.51
CA SER A 596 26.38 -12.61 -11.71
C SER A 596 26.78 -11.72 -10.52
#